data_3556b65a20aab8ae941278380fe3f390
#
_entry.id   3556b65a20aab8ae941278380fe3f390
#
_cell.length_a   1.000
_cell.length_b   1.000
_cell.length_c   1.000
_cell.angle_alpha   90.00
_cell.angle_beta   90.00
_cell.angle_gamma   90.00
#
_symmetry.space_group_name_H-M   'P 1'
#
loop_
_entity.id
_entity.type
_entity.pdbx_description
1 polymer ?
#
loop_
_entity_poly.entity_id
_entity_poly.type
_entity_poly.pdbx_seq_one_letter_code
_entity_poly.pdbx_strand_id
1 'polypeptide(L)'
;MEKEKLLNVGFGNLIVAPRVVAIFTAGSSPMKRIKDEAKDEKRLLDATHGRRTRSLIVMDSNHVVLSAIQAETISQRYASLTEGEKNDP
;
A
#
# COMPACT_ATOMS: atom_id res chain seq x y z
N MET A 1 18.75 5.22 16.94
CA MET A 1 18.12 5.29 15.63
C MET A 1 16.85 4.44 15.61
N GLU A 2 15.80 5.00 15.12
CA GLU A 2 14.54 4.31 15.12
C GLU A 2 14.39 3.46 13.87
N LYS A 3 13.77 2.31 14.06
CA LYS A 3 13.49 1.44 12.94
C LYS A 3 12.29 1.94 12.17
N GLU A 4 12.37 1.85 10.87
CA GLU A 4 11.21 2.10 10.04
C GLU A 4 10.16 1.05 10.30
N LYS A 5 8.90 1.45 10.29
CA LYS A 5 7.82 0.50 10.41
C LYS A 5 7.49 -0.03 9.03
N LEU A 6 7.37 -1.35 8.94
CA LEU A 6 7.15 -2.01 7.66
C LEU A 6 5.75 -2.58 7.58
N LEU A 7 5.10 -2.32 6.47
CA LEU A 7 3.73 -2.76 6.22
C LEU A 7 3.76 -3.93 5.24
N ASN A 8 3.22 -5.06 5.66
CA ASN A 8 3.18 -6.26 4.83
C ASN A 8 2.01 -6.14 3.84
N VAL A 9 2.33 -6.17 2.55
CA VAL A 9 1.33 -6.07 1.51
C VAL A 9 1.14 -7.39 0.76
N GLY A 10 1.62 -8.48 1.34
CA GLY A 10 1.38 -9.83 0.82
C GLY A 10 2.60 -10.44 0.16
N PHE A 11 2.66 -11.76 0.19
CA PHE A 11 3.70 -12.53 -0.48
C PHE A 11 5.11 -12.13 -0.07
N GLY A 12 5.27 -11.72 1.20
CA GLY A 12 6.58 -11.34 1.70
C GLY A 12 7.03 -9.95 1.27
N ASN A 13 6.17 -9.18 0.64
CA ASN A 13 6.51 -7.84 0.20
C ASN A 13 6.20 -6.84 1.29
N LEU A 14 7.16 -5.96 1.56
CA LEU A 14 7.05 -4.99 2.62
C LEU A 14 7.27 -3.59 2.06
N ILE A 15 6.49 -2.64 2.55
CA ILE A 15 6.68 -1.23 2.21
C ILE A 15 6.86 -0.44 3.49
N VAL A 16 7.46 0.73 3.34
CA VAL A 16 7.75 1.60 4.49
C VAL A 16 6.46 2.33 4.86
N ALA A 17 5.88 1.96 6.00
CA ALA A 17 4.57 2.45 6.38
C ALA A 17 4.48 3.98 6.50
N PRO A 18 5.47 4.67 7.11
CA PRO A 18 5.36 6.13 7.23
C PRO A 18 5.36 6.86 5.89
N ARG A 19 5.69 6.19 4.80
CA ARG A 19 5.71 6.82 3.48
C ARG A 19 4.45 6.53 2.69
N VAL A 20 3.46 5.90 3.29
CA VAL A 20 2.18 5.64 2.66
C VAL A 20 1.32 6.91 2.73
N VAL A 21 0.78 7.30 1.59
CA VAL A 21 -0.10 8.46 1.51
C VAL A 21 -1.56 8.04 1.51
N ALA A 22 -1.89 6.97 0.80
CA ALA A 22 -3.29 6.56 0.66
C ALA A 22 -3.39 5.07 0.38
N ILE A 23 -4.48 4.48 0.83
CA ILE A 23 -4.80 3.08 0.58
C ILE A 23 -6.19 3.04 -0.02
N PHE A 24 -6.31 2.48 -1.22
CA PHE A 24 -7.56 2.46 -1.95
C PHE A 24 -8.03 1.04 -2.23
N THR A 25 -9.34 0.87 -2.28
CA THR A 25 -9.94 -0.36 -2.78
C THR A 25 -9.86 -0.35 -4.30
N ALA A 26 -9.38 -1.44 -4.88
CA ALA A 26 -9.29 -1.55 -6.32
C ALA A 26 -10.66 -1.78 -6.95
N GLY A 27 -10.76 -1.62 -8.26
CA GLY A 27 -11.92 -2.01 -9.03
C GLY A 27 -12.76 -0.89 -9.60
N SER A 28 -12.57 0.34 -9.15
CA SER A 28 -13.31 1.47 -9.70
C SER A 28 -12.58 2.05 -10.90
N SER A 29 -13.31 2.81 -11.72
CA SER A 29 -12.70 3.46 -12.89
C SER A 29 -11.59 4.43 -12.50
N PRO A 30 -11.77 5.26 -11.47
CA PRO A 30 -10.66 6.15 -11.06
C PRO A 30 -9.41 5.37 -10.65
N MET A 31 -9.59 4.23 -9.99
CA MET A 31 -8.44 3.44 -9.56
C MET A 31 -7.73 2.81 -10.74
N LYS A 32 -8.49 2.39 -11.76
CA LYS A 32 -7.88 1.87 -12.96
C LYS A 32 -7.04 2.93 -13.66
N ARG A 33 -7.53 4.16 -13.68
CA ARG A 33 -6.80 5.26 -14.29
C ARG A 33 -5.49 5.54 -13.56
N ILE A 34 -5.54 5.55 -12.23
CA ILE A 34 -4.34 5.77 -11.42
C ILE A 34 -3.31 4.69 -11.71
N LYS A 35 -3.77 3.44 -11.79
CA LYS A 35 -2.90 2.32 -12.08
C LYS A 35 -2.26 2.46 -13.45
N ASP A 36 -3.06 2.80 -14.47
CA ASP A 36 -2.56 2.90 -15.84
C ASP A 36 -1.55 4.03 -15.97
N GLU A 37 -1.82 5.16 -15.33
CA GLU A 37 -0.89 6.29 -15.37
C GLU A 37 0.43 5.95 -14.70
N ALA A 38 0.36 5.27 -13.57
CA ALA A 38 1.56 4.86 -12.86
C ALA A 38 2.37 3.88 -13.71
N LYS A 39 1.68 2.98 -14.40
CA LYS A 39 2.34 2.02 -15.26
C LYS A 39 3.06 2.72 -16.40
N ASP A 40 2.38 3.67 -17.05
CA ASP A 40 2.96 4.41 -18.17
C ASP A 40 4.17 5.20 -17.75
N GLU A 41 4.18 5.70 -16.53
CA GLU A 41 5.26 6.52 -16.01
C GLU A 41 6.27 5.72 -15.20
N LYS A 42 6.16 4.41 -15.25
CA LYS A 42 7.08 3.50 -14.57
C LYS A 42 7.13 3.71 -13.06
N ARG A 43 5.98 4.03 -12.48
CA ARG A 43 5.84 4.20 -11.04
C ARG A 43 5.01 3.09 -10.40
N LEU A 44 4.69 2.05 -11.17
CA LEU A 44 3.85 0.97 -10.69
C LEU A 44 4.70 -0.15 -10.11
N LEU A 45 4.36 -0.57 -8.90
CA LEU A 45 5.02 -1.69 -8.24
C LEU A 45 3.96 -2.76 -7.99
N ASP A 46 4.08 -3.89 -8.69
CA ASP A 46 3.09 -4.94 -8.62
C ASP A 46 3.52 -5.99 -7.60
N ALA A 47 2.83 -6.01 -6.47
CA ALA A 47 3.09 -6.97 -5.39
C ALA A 47 2.02 -8.04 -5.33
N THR A 48 1.23 -8.23 -6.41
CA THR A 48 0.13 -9.19 -6.39
C THR A 48 0.57 -10.62 -6.68
N HIS A 49 1.77 -10.78 -7.18
CA HIS A 49 2.29 -12.10 -7.52
C HIS A 49 1.37 -12.82 -8.52
N GLY A 50 0.84 -12.05 -9.48
CA GLY A 50 -0.04 -12.61 -10.50
C GLY A 50 -1.48 -12.80 -10.05
N ARG A 51 -1.80 -12.44 -8.81
CA ARG A 51 -3.17 -12.56 -8.30
C ARG A 51 -3.94 -11.29 -8.61
N ARG A 52 -5.25 -11.38 -8.39
CA ARG A 52 -6.13 -10.24 -8.61
C ARG A 52 -5.76 -9.09 -7.69
N THR A 53 -5.71 -7.89 -8.24
CA THR A 53 -5.46 -6.70 -7.44
C THR A 53 -6.67 -6.37 -6.59
N ARG A 54 -6.48 -6.27 -5.28
CA ARG A 54 -7.55 -5.94 -4.34
C ARG A 54 -7.40 -4.54 -3.77
N SER A 55 -6.18 -4.02 -3.73
CA SER A 55 -5.96 -2.67 -3.20
C SER A 55 -4.81 -1.98 -3.91
N LEU A 56 -4.84 -0.66 -3.88
CA LEU A 56 -3.78 0.19 -4.39
C LEU A 56 -3.26 1.03 -3.24
N ILE A 57 -1.94 1.10 -3.11
CA ILE A 57 -1.31 1.88 -2.05
C ILE A 57 -0.42 2.92 -2.70
N VAL A 58 -0.70 4.18 -2.42
CA VAL A 58 0.05 5.30 -3.00
C VAL A 58 1.09 5.75 -1.99
N MET A 59 2.34 5.83 -2.45
CA MET A 59 3.46 6.23 -1.62
C MET A 59 3.78 7.70 -1.86
N ASP A 60 4.52 8.30 -0.92
CA ASP A 60 4.89 9.72 -1.06
C ASP A 60 5.86 9.98 -2.20
N SER A 61 6.43 8.93 -2.76
CA SER A 61 7.27 9.02 -3.96
C SER A 61 6.46 8.96 -5.25
N ASN A 62 5.14 8.93 -5.13
CA ASN A 62 4.20 8.76 -6.25
C ASN A 62 4.20 7.36 -6.84
N HIS A 63 4.86 6.41 -6.21
CA HIS A 63 4.74 5.02 -6.61
C HIS A 63 3.38 4.49 -6.19
N VAL A 64 2.81 3.64 -7.04
CA VAL A 64 1.55 2.96 -6.76
C VAL A 64 1.83 1.47 -6.62
N VAL A 65 1.52 0.94 -5.45
CA VAL A 65 1.75 -0.47 -5.15
C VAL A 65 0.43 -1.22 -5.30
N LEU A 66 0.45 -2.28 -6.09
CA LEU A 66 -0.72 -3.14 -6.24
C LEU A 66 -0.59 -4.30 -5.27
N SER A 67 -1.66 -4.57 -4.52
CA SER A 67 -1.66 -5.66 -3.55
C SER A 67 -2.85 -6.58 -3.79
N ALA A 68 -2.65 -7.86 -3.53
CA ALA A 68 -3.72 -8.86 -3.60
C ALA A 68 -4.49 -8.94 -2.28
N ILE A 69 -4.10 -8.13 -1.30
CA ILE A 69 -4.76 -8.10 0.00
C ILE A 69 -5.79 -6.98 0.00
N GLN A 70 -6.93 -7.23 0.63
CA GLN A 70 -8.02 -6.26 0.69
C GLN A 70 -7.54 -4.97 1.36
N ALA A 71 -8.07 -3.84 0.89
CA ALA A 71 -7.71 -2.55 1.45
C ALA A 71 -8.01 -2.47 2.94
N GLU A 72 -9.11 -3.08 3.36
CA GLU A 72 -9.48 -3.07 4.77
C GLU A 72 -8.40 -3.75 5.62
N THR A 73 -7.89 -4.88 5.14
CA THR A 73 -6.85 -5.61 5.85
C THR A 73 -5.57 -4.80 5.91
N ILE A 74 -5.20 -4.18 4.78
CA ILE A 74 -4.01 -3.33 4.74
C ILE A 74 -4.17 -2.18 5.74
N SER A 75 -5.35 -1.57 5.76
CA SER A 75 -5.62 -0.45 6.68
C SER A 75 -5.50 -0.87 8.13
N GLN A 76 -5.98 -2.07 8.45
CA GLN A 76 -5.88 -2.58 9.81
C GLN A 76 -4.44 -2.82 10.21
N ARG A 77 -3.65 -3.35 9.29
CA ARG A 77 -2.23 -3.56 9.54
C ARG A 77 -1.52 -2.24 9.76
N TYR A 78 -1.87 -1.25 8.95
CA TYR A 78 -1.29 0.08 9.09
C TYR A 78 -1.65 0.70 10.45
N ALA A 79 -2.92 0.61 10.82
CA ALA A 79 -3.38 1.16 12.09
C ALA A 79 -2.68 0.48 13.26
N SER A 80 -2.46 -0.83 13.15
CA SER A 80 -1.78 -1.57 14.22
C SER A 80 -0.35 -1.06 14.41
N LEU A 81 0.31 -0.70 13.32
CA LEU A 81 1.66 -0.15 13.42
C LEU A 81 1.68 1.20 14.11
N THR A 82 0.67 2.04 13.86
CA THR A 82 0.63 3.38 14.43
C THR A 82 0.04 3.40 15.83
N GLU A 83 -0.79 2.41 16.17
CA GLU A 83 -1.38 2.36 17.51
C GLU A 83 -0.34 2.25 18.59
N GLY A 84 0.73 1.53 18.33
CA GLY A 84 1.78 1.40 19.32
C GLY A 84 2.39 2.73 19.69
N GLU A 85 2.43 3.66 18.73
CA GLU A 85 2.95 4.99 18.98
C GLU A 85 1.96 5.85 19.75
N LYS A 86 0.68 5.69 19.44
CA LYS A 86 -0.34 6.50 20.07
C LYS A 86 -0.51 6.16 21.53
N ASN A 87 -0.22 4.93 21.90
CA ASN A 87 -0.45 4.47 23.25
C ASN A 87 0.63 4.89 24.21
N ASP A 88 1.65 5.53 23.74
CA ASP A 88 2.70 6.01 24.61
C ASP A 88 2.14 7.12 25.51
N PRO A 89 2.36 7.00 26.79
CA PRO A 89 1.89 8.05 27.71
C PRO A 89 2.56 9.38 27.44
#